data_70a7b0ee350812be8a9d0c7a2f4ee671
#
_entry.id   70a7b0ee350812be8a9d0c7a2f4ee671
#
_cell.length_a   1.000
_cell.length_b   1.000
_cell.length_c   1.000
_cell.angle_alpha   90.00
_cell.angle_beta   90.00
_cell.angle_gamma   90.00
#
_symmetry.space_group_name_H-M   'P 1'
#
loop_
_entity.id
_entity.type
_entity.pdbx_description
1 polymer ?
#
loop_
_entity_poly.entity_id
_entity_poly.type
_entity_poly.pdbx_seq_one_letter_code
_entity_poly.pdbx_strand_id
1 'polypeptide(L)'
;SGLFLPEQAHTFPGRTGAGAIFKMNALLSAQGVPQIAGVHGDCIAGGGYMPIISDVVYMTEQAYMVVAGAALVKGGKSQHITSLSIGGPDVHVHLSRCADHRVPDDETLIRCVRREVAKLPSPACDYYRYGADAGEPRFAPLDLDGLFPSDHRLGYDTREVLARLTDHSLFGEFFPDVGREMICGVAR
;
A
#
# COMPACT_ATOMS: atom_id res chain seq x y z
N SER A 1 4.81 -0.08 18.68
CA SER A 1 4.01 0.88 19.44
C SER A 1 3.65 0.30 20.80
N GLY A 2 3.77 1.07 21.86
CA GLY A 2 3.44 0.68 23.23
C GLY A 2 2.55 1.75 23.87
N LEU A 3 1.75 1.34 24.83
CA LEU A 3 0.96 2.24 25.63
C LEU A 3 1.54 2.29 27.05
N PHE A 4 1.66 3.49 27.60
CA PHE A 4 2.08 3.68 28.97
C PHE A 4 1.00 3.15 29.91
N LEU A 5 1.27 2.03 30.57
CA LEU A 5 0.27 1.28 31.34
C LEU A 5 -0.53 2.11 32.34
N PRO A 6 0.06 3.04 33.13
CA PRO A 6 -0.71 3.86 34.06
C PRO A 6 -1.80 4.71 33.40
N GLU A 7 -1.64 5.07 32.12
CA GLU A 7 -2.58 5.92 31.38
C GLU A 7 -3.62 5.15 30.56
N GLN A 8 -3.59 3.83 30.57
CA GLN A 8 -4.51 3.00 29.77
C GLN A 8 -5.98 3.30 30.06
N ALA A 9 -6.33 3.46 31.34
CA ALA A 9 -7.69 3.72 31.78
C ALA A 9 -8.23 5.07 31.25
N HIS A 10 -7.35 6.01 30.94
CA HIS A 10 -7.69 7.34 30.44
C HIS A 10 -7.57 7.45 28.91
N THR A 11 -6.75 6.61 28.29
CA THR A 11 -6.45 6.69 26.86
C THR A 11 -7.41 5.87 26.00
N PHE A 12 -7.77 4.65 26.40
CA PHE A 12 -8.57 3.76 25.56
C PHE A 12 -10.09 3.97 25.66
N PRO A 13 -10.71 4.12 26.86
CA PRO A 13 -12.14 4.13 26.98
C PRO A 13 -12.77 5.46 26.52
N GLY A 14 -14.04 5.36 26.15
CA GLY A 14 -14.83 6.52 25.76
C GLY A 14 -14.90 6.76 24.26
N ARG A 15 -15.82 7.66 23.87
CA ARG A 15 -16.09 7.97 22.46
C ARG A 15 -14.94 8.67 21.76
N THR A 16 -14.07 9.32 22.49
CA THR A 16 -12.89 10.05 22.02
C THR A 16 -11.57 9.37 22.39
N GLY A 17 -11.65 8.19 22.98
CA GLY A 17 -10.46 7.40 23.34
C GLY A 17 -9.76 6.80 22.12
N ALA A 18 -8.55 6.29 22.34
CA ALA A 18 -7.72 5.72 21.28
C ALA A 18 -8.40 4.55 20.51
N GLY A 19 -9.28 3.79 21.16
CA GLY A 19 -10.07 2.76 20.49
C GLY A 19 -11.05 3.29 19.43
N ALA A 20 -11.41 4.55 19.51
CA ALA A 20 -12.26 5.19 18.50
C ALA A 20 -11.55 5.41 17.16
N ILE A 21 -10.22 5.36 17.11
CA ILE A 21 -9.43 5.53 15.89
C ILE A 21 -9.83 4.49 14.84
N PHE A 22 -10.00 3.23 15.23
CA PHE A 22 -10.39 2.16 14.29
C PHE A 22 -11.78 2.39 13.68
N LYS A 23 -12.74 2.83 14.52
CA LYS A 23 -14.05 3.22 14.04
C LYS A 23 -13.99 4.41 13.10
N MET A 24 -13.16 5.41 13.42
CA MET A 24 -13.03 6.59 12.57
C MET A 24 -12.39 6.27 11.23
N ASN A 25 -11.37 5.41 11.20
CA ASN A 25 -10.80 4.92 9.94
C ASN A 25 -11.88 4.25 9.09
N ALA A 26 -12.65 3.34 9.66
CA ALA A 26 -13.71 2.64 8.93
C ALA A 26 -14.80 3.61 8.42
N LEU A 27 -15.19 4.60 9.21
CA LEU A 27 -16.16 5.61 8.80
C LEU A 27 -15.64 6.51 7.69
N LEU A 28 -14.39 6.93 7.75
CA LEU A 28 -13.76 7.73 6.70
C LEU A 28 -13.65 6.93 5.40
N SER A 29 -13.24 5.67 5.47
CA SER A 29 -13.22 4.78 4.31
C SER A 29 -14.61 4.61 3.70
N ALA A 30 -15.65 4.40 4.53
CA ALA A 30 -17.03 4.31 4.06
C ALA A 30 -17.57 5.60 3.41
N GLN A 31 -16.96 6.74 3.71
CA GLN A 31 -17.25 8.03 3.08
C GLN A 31 -16.41 8.30 1.82
N GLY A 32 -15.62 7.34 1.40
CA GLY A 32 -14.74 7.47 0.22
C GLY A 32 -13.50 8.31 0.47
N VAL A 33 -13.10 8.53 1.73
CA VAL A 33 -11.85 9.21 2.06
C VAL A 33 -10.69 8.21 1.95
N PRO A 34 -9.79 8.35 0.97
CA PRO A 34 -8.67 7.43 0.78
C PRO A 34 -7.72 7.41 1.98
N GLN A 35 -7.30 6.22 2.36
CA GLN A 35 -6.37 6.00 3.46
C GLN A 35 -5.14 5.25 2.97
N ILE A 36 -3.98 5.87 3.15
CA ILE A 36 -2.69 5.32 2.72
C ILE A 36 -1.82 5.11 3.96
N ALA A 37 -1.32 3.91 4.14
CA ALA A 37 -0.48 3.55 5.27
C ALA A 37 0.95 3.23 4.85
N GLY A 38 1.91 3.73 5.62
CA GLY A 38 3.31 3.37 5.52
C GLY A 38 3.79 2.68 6.79
N VAL A 39 4.14 1.41 6.69
CA VAL A 39 4.67 0.62 7.80
C VAL A 39 6.19 0.62 7.70
N HIS A 40 6.86 1.31 8.62
CA HIS A 40 8.32 1.48 8.60
C HIS A 40 9.02 1.03 9.89
N GLY A 41 8.30 0.31 10.74
CA GLY A 41 8.82 -0.20 12.00
C GLY A 41 7.90 -1.26 12.59
N ASP A 42 8.01 -1.44 13.89
CA ASP A 42 7.29 -2.48 14.63
C ASP A 42 5.82 -2.10 14.82
N CYS A 43 4.93 -2.78 14.14
CA CYS A 43 3.49 -2.65 14.29
C CYS A 43 2.90 -3.90 14.96
N ILE A 44 2.67 -3.81 16.25
CA ILE A 44 2.20 -4.93 17.09
C ILE A 44 0.78 -4.65 17.56
N ALA A 45 -0.07 -5.67 17.57
CA ALA A 45 -1.46 -5.62 18.02
C ALA A 45 -2.24 -4.50 17.31
N GLY A 46 -2.83 -3.55 18.04
CA GLY A 46 -3.59 -2.43 17.52
C GLY A 46 -2.82 -1.54 16.53
N GLY A 47 -1.49 -1.49 16.62
CA GLY A 47 -0.64 -0.79 15.65
C GLY A 47 -0.66 -1.41 14.25
N GLY A 48 -0.92 -2.73 14.17
CA GLY A 48 -1.09 -3.42 12.88
C GLY A 48 -2.50 -3.28 12.30
N TYR A 49 -3.51 -2.98 13.09
CA TYR A 49 -4.88 -2.87 12.59
C TYR A 49 -5.10 -1.64 11.70
N MET A 50 -4.48 -0.51 12.03
CA MET A 50 -4.64 0.72 11.22
C MET A 50 -4.15 0.54 9.78
N PRO A 51 -2.95 0.00 9.52
CA PRO A 51 -2.54 -0.28 8.15
C PRO A 51 -3.48 -1.22 7.42
N ILE A 52 -3.89 -2.33 8.06
CA ILE A 52 -4.71 -3.37 7.39
C ILE A 52 -6.09 -2.84 6.97
N ILE A 53 -6.65 -1.88 7.68
CA ILE A 53 -7.93 -1.24 7.30
C ILE A 53 -7.74 -0.03 6.38
N SER A 54 -6.54 0.25 5.93
CA SER A 54 -6.25 1.29 4.93
C SER A 54 -6.40 0.75 3.51
N ASP A 55 -6.57 1.65 2.54
CA ASP A 55 -6.82 1.29 1.14
C ASP A 55 -5.54 0.90 0.40
N VAL A 56 -4.40 1.50 0.79
CA VAL A 56 -3.08 1.17 0.24
C VAL A 56 -2.05 1.09 1.36
N VAL A 57 -1.29 0.00 1.37
CA VAL A 57 -0.30 -0.29 2.41
C VAL A 57 1.08 -0.53 1.83
N TYR A 58 2.04 0.30 2.22
CA TYR A 58 3.47 0.12 1.93
C TYR A 58 4.20 -0.42 3.15
N MET A 59 5.12 -1.35 2.96
CA MET A 59 6.00 -1.85 4.03
C MET A 59 7.47 -1.73 3.64
N THR A 60 8.30 -1.25 4.59
CA THR A 60 9.76 -1.30 4.43
C THR A 60 10.30 -2.69 4.77
N GLU A 61 11.51 -3.00 4.28
CA GLU A 61 12.18 -4.30 4.45
C GLU A 61 12.32 -4.75 5.91
N GLN A 62 12.47 -3.81 6.84
CA GLN A 62 12.70 -4.10 8.25
C GLN A 62 11.43 -3.98 9.10
N ALA A 63 10.32 -3.56 8.50
CA ALA A 63 9.06 -3.42 9.19
C ALA A 63 8.33 -4.76 9.33
N TYR A 64 7.51 -4.87 10.36
CA TYR A 64 6.59 -6.00 10.48
C TYR A 64 5.27 -5.59 11.12
N MET A 65 4.22 -6.31 10.74
CA MET A 65 2.89 -6.22 11.37
C MET A 65 2.53 -7.58 11.95
N VAL A 66 2.24 -7.63 13.23
CA VAL A 66 1.87 -8.87 13.93
C VAL A 66 0.83 -8.60 15.01
N VAL A 67 -0.10 -9.52 15.20
CA VAL A 67 -1.01 -9.49 16.35
C VAL A 67 -0.24 -9.83 17.63
N ALA A 68 0.61 -10.87 17.56
CA ALA A 68 1.47 -11.30 18.63
C ALA A 68 2.92 -11.37 18.15
N GLY A 69 3.80 -10.58 18.76
CA GLY A 69 5.23 -10.57 18.40
C GLY A 69 5.94 -11.87 18.77
N ALA A 70 7.16 -12.03 18.24
CA ALA A 70 7.99 -13.22 18.44
C ALA A 70 8.20 -13.60 19.92
N ALA A 71 8.32 -12.62 20.81
CA ALA A 71 8.47 -12.85 22.24
C ALA A 71 7.26 -13.58 22.84
N LEU A 72 6.05 -13.22 22.45
CA LEU A 72 4.82 -13.85 22.93
C LEU A 72 4.68 -15.27 22.37
N VAL A 73 5.01 -15.49 21.11
CA VAL A 73 5.02 -16.82 20.48
C VAL A 73 6.04 -17.73 21.16
N LYS A 74 7.25 -17.22 21.46
CA LYS A 74 8.25 -17.96 22.22
C LYS A 74 7.75 -18.36 23.60
N GLY A 75 7.11 -17.44 24.32
CA GLY A 75 6.55 -17.72 25.64
C GLY A 75 5.42 -18.74 25.63
N GLY A 76 4.55 -18.68 24.62
CA GLY A 76 3.37 -19.55 24.53
C GLY A 76 3.61 -20.91 23.88
N LYS A 77 4.55 -21.00 22.93
CA LYS A 77 4.79 -22.22 22.13
C LYS A 77 6.24 -22.73 22.16
N SER A 78 7.13 -22.09 22.90
CA SER A 78 8.57 -22.40 22.94
C SER A 78 9.25 -22.44 21.55
N GLN A 79 8.72 -21.72 20.59
CA GLN A 79 9.26 -21.64 19.23
C GLN A 79 10.18 -20.44 19.09
N HIS A 80 11.35 -20.65 18.51
CA HIS A 80 12.27 -19.58 18.13
C HIS A 80 11.91 -19.09 16.72
N ILE A 81 11.19 -17.98 16.66
CA ILE A 81 10.73 -17.36 15.42
C ILE A 81 11.01 -15.85 15.49
N THR A 82 11.26 -15.21 14.37
CA THR A 82 11.44 -13.75 14.30
C THR A 82 10.13 -13.07 13.93
N SER A 83 9.93 -11.83 14.36
CA SER A 83 8.73 -11.08 13.98
C SER A 83 8.66 -10.83 12.48
N LEU A 84 9.81 -10.65 11.81
CA LEU A 84 9.88 -10.53 10.35
C LEU A 84 9.40 -11.81 9.65
N SER A 85 9.74 -12.99 10.17
CA SER A 85 9.28 -14.26 9.58
C SER A 85 7.80 -14.55 9.82
N ILE A 86 7.18 -13.88 10.82
CA ILE A 86 5.73 -13.99 11.10
C ILE A 86 4.94 -12.98 10.27
N GLY A 87 5.39 -11.74 10.19
CA GLY A 87 4.62 -10.63 9.66
C GLY A 87 5.46 -9.54 8.98
N GLY A 88 6.61 -9.91 8.42
CA GLY A 88 7.40 -9.02 7.57
C GLY A 88 6.82 -8.86 6.18
N PRO A 89 7.46 -8.05 5.31
CA PRO A 89 6.96 -7.76 3.96
C PRO A 89 6.87 -9.01 3.09
N ASP A 90 7.75 -9.99 3.23
CA ASP A 90 7.64 -11.25 2.50
C ASP A 90 6.33 -11.99 2.78
N VAL A 91 5.86 -11.95 4.03
CA VAL A 91 4.59 -12.56 4.42
C VAL A 91 3.42 -11.72 3.96
N HIS A 92 3.44 -10.42 4.24
CA HIS A 92 2.27 -9.57 4.03
C HIS A 92 2.07 -9.14 2.59
N VAL A 93 3.11 -9.01 1.79
CA VAL A 93 2.99 -8.68 0.37
C VAL A 93 2.71 -9.92 -0.48
N HIS A 94 3.36 -11.06 -0.18
CA HIS A 94 3.29 -12.22 -1.07
C HIS A 94 2.30 -13.30 -0.61
N LEU A 95 2.08 -13.47 0.70
CA LEU A 95 1.25 -14.57 1.21
C LEU A 95 -0.09 -14.10 1.75
N SER A 96 -0.11 -13.20 2.74
CA SER A 96 -1.34 -12.81 3.42
C SER A 96 -2.11 -11.68 2.73
N ARG A 97 -1.44 -10.93 1.87
CA ARG A 97 -2.03 -9.76 1.17
C ARG A 97 -2.50 -8.65 2.12
N CYS A 98 -1.90 -8.55 3.29
CA CYS A 98 -2.17 -7.48 4.24
C CYS A 98 -1.37 -6.20 3.95
N ALA A 99 -0.46 -6.24 2.99
CA ALA A 99 0.24 -5.09 2.44
C ALA A 99 0.33 -5.22 0.91
N ASP A 100 0.31 -4.08 0.22
CA ASP A 100 0.30 -4.01 -1.23
C ASP A 100 1.70 -3.95 -1.81
N HIS A 101 2.58 -3.20 -1.16
CA HIS A 101 3.88 -2.87 -1.69
C HIS A 101 5.00 -3.02 -0.67
N ARG A 102 6.10 -3.63 -1.13
CA ARG A 102 7.37 -3.69 -0.42
C ARG A 102 8.30 -2.59 -0.94
N VAL A 103 8.97 -1.89 -0.02
CA VAL A 103 9.95 -0.85 -0.35
C VAL A 103 11.20 -1.01 0.49
N PRO A 104 12.39 -0.64 -0.01
CA PRO A 104 13.64 -0.93 0.68
C PRO A 104 13.83 -0.12 1.98
N ASP A 105 13.37 1.13 2.02
CA ASP A 105 13.68 2.07 3.08
C ASP A 105 12.60 3.14 3.27
N ASP A 106 12.73 3.93 4.33
CA ASP A 106 11.79 4.97 4.72
C ASP A 106 11.73 6.12 3.69
N GLU A 107 12.84 6.46 3.05
CA GLU A 107 12.87 7.52 2.04
C GLU A 107 12.05 7.11 0.81
N THR A 108 12.23 5.89 0.36
CA THR A 108 11.46 5.31 -0.75
C THR A 108 9.99 5.20 -0.38
N LEU A 109 9.68 4.79 0.86
CA LEU A 109 8.32 4.73 1.36
C LEU A 109 7.64 6.10 1.28
N ILE A 110 8.29 7.15 1.79
CA ILE A 110 7.74 8.51 1.75
C ILE A 110 7.52 8.98 0.31
N ARG A 111 8.45 8.69 -0.60
CA ARG A 111 8.27 9.02 -2.03
C ARG A 111 7.06 8.29 -2.63
N CYS A 112 6.88 7.02 -2.30
CA CYS A 112 5.74 6.24 -2.78
C CYS A 112 4.42 6.79 -2.23
N VAL A 113 4.33 7.07 -0.93
CA VAL A 113 3.14 7.67 -0.32
C VAL A 113 2.82 9.02 -0.97
N ARG A 114 3.83 9.89 -1.21
CA ARG A 114 3.60 11.16 -1.91
C ARG A 114 3.07 10.97 -3.33
N ARG A 115 3.54 9.94 -4.04
CA ARG A 115 3.00 9.60 -5.37
C ARG A 115 1.55 9.12 -5.30
N GLU A 116 1.20 8.32 -4.29
CA GLU A 116 -0.20 7.91 -4.07
C GLU A 116 -1.09 9.13 -3.82
N VAL A 117 -0.68 10.02 -2.93
CA VAL A 117 -1.43 11.26 -2.66
C VAL A 117 -1.58 12.11 -3.93
N ALA A 118 -0.55 12.17 -4.78
CA ALA A 118 -0.61 12.93 -6.01
C ALA A 118 -1.59 12.34 -7.06
N LYS A 119 -1.95 11.06 -6.94
CA LYS A 119 -2.95 10.42 -7.82
C LYS A 119 -4.39 10.72 -7.37
N LEU A 120 -4.58 11.16 -6.12
CA LEU A 120 -5.91 11.43 -5.61
C LEU A 120 -6.56 12.59 -6.35
N PRO A 121 -7.85 12.49 -6.69
CA PRO A 121 -8.54 13.59 -7.33
C PRO A 121 -8.59 14.79 -6.40
N SER A 122 -8.36 15.98 -6.95
CA SER A 122 -8.60 17.21 -6.21
C SER A 122 -10.09 17.31 -5.84
N PRO A 123 -10.44 17.81 -4.64
CA PRO A 123 -11.84 17.98 -4.22
C PRO A 123 -12.70 18.80 -5.19
N ALA A 124 -12.08 19.55 -6.09
CA ALA A 124 -12.75 20.35 -7.11
C ALA A 124 -12.88 19.62 -8.46
N CYS A 125 -12.53 18.34 -8.56
CA CYS A 125 -12.51 17.60 -9.81
C CYS A 125 -13.65 16.60 -9.91
N ASP A 126 -14.51 16.72 -10.92
CA ASP A 126 -15.41 15.67 -11.34
C ASP A 126 -14.62 14.45 -11.85
N TYR A 127 -15.17 13.26 -11.66
CA TYR A 127 -14.56 11.97 -12.00
C TYR A 127 -14.10 11.88 -13.48
N TYR A 128 -14.73 12.61 -14.38
CA TYR A 128 -14.43 12.66 -15.83
C TYR A 128 -13.72 13.95 -16.24
N ARG A 129 -12.94 14.54 -15.36
CA ARG A 129 -12.25 15.74 -15.72
C ARG A 129 -11.12 15.46 -16.66
N TYR A 130 -11.31 15.82 -17.89
CA TYR A 130 -10.25 16.11 -18.83
C TYR A 130 -9.59 17.42 -18.36
N GLY A 131 -8.71 17.30 -17.39
CA GLY A 131 -8.22 18.45 -16.65
C GLY A 131 -6.98 19.08 -17.25
N ALA A 132 -6.73 20.28 -16.80
CA ALA A 132 -5.55 21.07 -17.14
C ALA A 132 -4.19 20.43 -16.71
N ASP A 133 -4.24 19.30 -16.01
CA ASP A 133 -3.06 18.56 -15.54
C ASP A 133 -2.73 17.32 -16.39
N ALA A 134 -3.40 17.17 -17.56
CA ALA A 134 -3.03 16.13 -18.51
C ALA A 134 -1.62 16.43 -19.04
N GLY A 135 -0.74 15.47 -18.94
CA GLY A 135 0.65 15.61 -19.37
C GLY A 135 1.05 14.52 -20.35
N GLU A 136 1.91 14.90 -21.27
CA GLU A 136 2.44 13.94 -22.24
C GLU A 136 3.14 12.76 -21.51
N PRO A 137 2.97 11.53 -22.00
CA PRO A 137 3.76 10.40 -21.56
C PRO A 137 5.25 10.66 -21.73
N ARG A 138 6.08 10.10 -20.89
CA ARG A 138 7.55 10.20 -21.02
C ARG A 138 8.08 9.43 -22.22
N PHE A 139 7.34 8.44 -22.69
CA PHE A 139 7.64 7.63 -23.85
C PHE A 139 6.65 7.98 -24.96
N ALA A 140 7.14 8.12 -26.18
CA ALA A 140 6.29 8.54 -27.29
C ALA A 140 5.21 7.49 -27.62
N PRO A 141 3.94 7.87 -27.73
CA PRO A 141 2.87 6.95 -28.13
C PRO A 141 3.11 6.32 -29.51
N LEU A 142 3.83 7.01 -30.40
CA LEU A 142 4.19 6.50 -31.73
C LEU A 142 5.14 5.29 -31.68
N ASP A 143 5.83 5.06 -30.54
CA ASP A 143 6.70 3.89 -30.37
C ASP A 143 5.91 2.60 -30.08
N LEU A 144 4.58 2.68 -29.94
CA LEU A 144 3.72 1.51 -29.68
C LEU A 144 3.84 0.45 -30.76
N ASP A 145 3.94 0.83 -32.02
CA ASP A 145 4.08 -0.10 -33.14
C ASP A 145 5.35 -0.97 -33.02
N GLY A 146 6.41 -0.43 -32.42
CA GLY A 146 7.65 -1.14 -32.19
C GLY A 146 7.63 -2.11 -31.00
N LEU A 147 6.64 -2.01 -30.12
CA LEU A 147 6.51 -2.88 -28.96
C LEU A 147 5.85 -4.23 -29.25
N PHE A 148 5.01 -4.27 -30.29
CA PHE A 148 4.27 -5.47 -30.61
C PHE A 148 5.11 -6.39 -31.50
N PRO A 149 5.37 -7.64 -31.07
CA PRO A 149 6.03 -8.62 -31.91
C PRO A 149 5.21 -8.89 -33.17
N SER A 150 5.89 -9.02 -34.30
CA SER A 150 5.21 -9.45 -35.55
C SER A 150 4.63 -10.87 -35.47
N ASP A 151 5.19 -11.71 -34.61
CA ASP A 151 4.63 -13.02 -34.28
C ASP A 151 3.72 -12.90 -33.07
N HIS A 152 2.41 -13.03 -33.29
CA HIS A 152 1.36 -12.95 -32.25
C HIS A 152 1.46 -14.01 -31.15
N ARG A 153 2.33 -15.00 -31.29
CA ARG A 153 2.60 -16.02 -30.24
C ARG A 153 3.59 -15.54 -29.21
N LEU A 154 4.29 -14.44 -29.47
CA LEU A 154 5.23 -13.83 -28.55
C LEU A 154 4.48 -12.84 -27.66
N GLY A 155 4.75 -12.91 -26.36
CA GLY A 155 4.22 -11.94 -25.39
C GLY A 155 4.98 -10.62 -25.44
N TYR A 156 4.33 -9.58 -24.95
CA TYR A 156 4.94 -8.27 -24.69
C TYR A 156 4.56 -7.80 -23.27
N ASP A 157 5.33 -6.89 -22.70
CA ASP A 157 5.01 -6.31 -21.40
C ASP A 157 3.97 -5.20 -21.55
N THR A 158 2.76 -5.42 -21.05
CA THR A 158 1.68 -4.44 -21.07
C THR A 158 2.02 -3.15 -20.32
N ARG A 159 2.96 -3.17 -19.37
CA ARG A 159 3.44 -1.97 -18.68
C ARG A 159 4.10 -0.98 -19.62
N GLU A 160 4.78 -1.49 -20.66
CA GLU A 160 5.38 -0.65 -21.70
C GLU A 160 4.30 0.07 -22.52
N VAL A 161 3.16 -0.58 -22.74
CA VAL A 161 2.01 0.04 -23.41
C VAL A 161 1.42 1.13 -22.51
N LEU A 162 1.17 0.81 -21.24
CA LEU A 162 0.62 1.76 -20.29
C LEU A 162 1.52 2.99 -20.10
N ALA A 163 2.85 2.80 -20.09
CA ALA A 163 3.80 3.89 -19.97
C ALA A 163 3.76 4.90 -21.14
N ARG A 164 3.14 4.53 -22.28
CA ARG A 164 2.96 5.38 -23.46
C ARG A 164 1.55 5.97 -23.61
N LEU A 165 0.63 5.50 -22.77
CA LEU A 165 -0.78 5.92 -22.84
C LEU A 165 -1.20 6.77 -21.65
N THR A 166 -0.51 6.65 -20.50
CA THR A 166 -0.88 7.35 -19.26
C THR A 166 -0.12 8.66 -19.11
N ASP A 167 -0.77 9.66 -18.52
CA ASP A 167 -0.17 10.95 -18.24
C ASP A 167 1.13 10.83 -17.47
N HIS A 168 2.19 11.50 -17.95
CA HIS A 168 3.52 11.43 -17.37
C HIS A 168 4.09 10.01 -17.22
N SER A 169 3.51 9.02 -17.89
CA SER A 169 3.79 7.58 -17.71
C SER A 169 3.53 7.10 -16.27
N LEU A 170 2.55 7.69 -15.60
CA LEU A 170 2.20 7.35 -14.23
C LEU A 170 1.11 6.28 -14.20
N PHE A 171 1.51 5.09 -13.81
CA PHE A 171 0.63 3.97 -13.54
C PHE A 171 0.95 3.39 -12.17
N GLY A 172 -0.06 3.28 -11.30
CA GLY A 172 0.06 2.65 -9.99
C GLY A 172 -0.49 1.24 -10.04
N GLU A 173 0.38 0.25 -10.10
CA GLU A 173 -0.02 -1.14 -10.17
C GLU A 173 -0.45 -1.68 -8.80
N PHE A 174 -1.55 -2.43 -8.76
CA PHE A 174 -2.00 -3.19 -7.59
C PHE A 174 -1.40 -4.59 -7.61
N PHE A 175 -0.87 -5.02 -6.48
CA PHE A 175 -0.34 -6.38 -6.28
C PHE A 175 0.59 -6.85 -7.42
N PRO A 176 1.68 -6.12 -7.72
CA PRO A 176 2.54 -6.41 -8.88
C PRO A 176 3.18 -7.81 -8.85
N ASP A 177 3.24 -8.42 -7.68
CA ASP A 177 3.81 -9.77 -7.48
C ASP A 177 2.77 -10.88 -7.51
N VAL A 178 1.50 -10.54 -7.80
CA VAL A 178 0.37 -11.48 -7.77
C VAL A 178 -0.34 -11.52 -9.10
N GLY A 179 -0.58 -12.75 -9.61
CA GLY A 179 -1.32 -12.90 -10.86
C GLY A 179 -0.66 -12.14 -12.00
N ARG A 180 0.62 -12.39 -12.23
CA ARG A 180 1.46 -11.66 -13.20
C ARG A 180 0.95 -11.67 -14.63
N GLU A 181 -0.07 -12.47 -14.90
CA GLU A 181 -0.81 -12.55 -16.16
C GLU A 181 -1.75 -11.37 -16.37
N MET A 182 -2.08 -10.65 -15.31
CA MET A 182 -2.94 -9.48 -15.33
C MET A 182 -2.26 -8.29 -14.69
N ILE A 183 -2.41 -7.13 -15.30
CA ILE A 183 -1.96 -5.86 -14.76
C ILE A 183 -3.21 -5.08 -14.36
N CYS A 184 -3.34 -4.79 -13.08
CA CYS A 184 -4.42 -4.00 -12.52
C CYS A 184 -3.84 -2.78 -11.82
N GLY A 185 -4.45 -1.63 -11.99
CA GLY A 185 -3.93 -0.43 -11.35
C GLY A 185 -4.75 0.81 -11.64
N VAL A 186 -4.23 1.93 -11.19
CA VAL A 186 -4.78 3.26 -11.43
C VAL A 186 -3.82 4.05 -12.30
N ALA A 187 -4.37 4.69 -13.33
CA ALA A 187 -3.67 5.61 -14.22
C ALA A 187 -4.33 7.00 -14.18
N ARG A 188 -3.60 7.98 -14.60
CA ARG A 188 -4.11 9.28 -15.02
C ARG A 188 -4.11 9.37 -16.51
#